data_ee7c5b925dfbc0444eae6a99bf2f3ff3
#
_entry.id   ee7c5b925dfbc0444eae6a99bf2f3ff3
#
_cell.length_a   1.000
_cell.length_b   1.000
_cell.length_c   1.000
_cell.angle_alpha   90.00
_cell.angle_beta   90.00
_cell.angle_gamma   90.00
#
_symmetry.space_group_name_H-M   'P 1'
#
loop_
_entity.id
_entity.type
_entity.pdbx_description
1 polymer ?
#
loop_
_entity_poly.entity_id
_entity_poly.type
_entity_poly.pdbx_seq_one_letter_code
_entity_poly.pdbx_strand_id
1 'polypeptide(L)'
;FYNQLKDMIRFTPDMIPTMARYRNFGSVRTRGIELEAKGDICPLLYIYANGTYQDLRDMRKTIPGTEVENPTRNMRIPNVPYLLANFGTEIHKENIFGGHGQNIRLLLDASYIHQYFYDFEVSKYQERKIPTSITMDAALEYSFCNDRWTITLKSKNLTNRRTMSELNRPLPGRYIGIKIRYLFK
;
A
#
# COMPACT_ATOMS: atom_id res chain seq x y z
N PHE A 1 14.46 3.78 10.64
CA PHE A 1 14.47 2.49 11.34
C PHE A 1 15.54 1.55 10.80
N TYR A 2 15.99 0.63 11.67
CA TYR A 2 16.89 -0.46 11.32
C TYR A 2 16.46 -1.70 12.09
N ASN A 3 16.24 -2.82 11.40
CA ASN A 3 15.86 -4.10 11.98
C ASN A 3 16.67 -5.24 11.35
N GLN A 4 17.04 -6.22 12.16
CA GLN A 4 17.62 -7.47 11.70
C GLN A 4 16.77 -8.62 12.24
N LEU A 5 16.13 -9.34 11.33
CA LEU A 5 15.36 -10.54 11.62
C LEU A 5 16.24 -11.76 11.39
N LYS A 6 16.26 -12.67 12.36
CA LYS A 6 16.91 -13.98 12.25
C LYS A 6 15.83 -15.06 12.31
N ASP A 7 16.12 -16.20 11.68
CA ASP A 7 15.27 -17.40 11.74
C ASP A 7 13.83 -17.18 11.24
N MET A 8 13.66 -16.31 10.25
CA MET A 8 12.35 -16.08 9.65
C MET A 8 11.88 -17.33 8.90
N ILE A 9 10.66 -17.80 9.16
CA ILE A 9 10.07 -18.95 8.49
C ILE A 9 9.47 -18.51 7.15
N ARG A 10 9.84 -19.18 6.08
CA ARG A 10 9.28 -18.97 4.75
C ARG A 10 8.95 -20.30 4.09
N PHE A 11 7.85 -20.29 3.33
CA PHE A 11 7.53 -21.38 2.40
C PHE A 11 8.42 -21.26 1.16
N THR A 12 9.26 -22.25 0.92
CA THR A 12 10.11 -22.32 -0.26
C THR A 12 9.77 -23.57 -1.07
N PRO A 13 9.47 -23.43 -2.37
CA PRO A 13 9.46 -24.60 -3.24
C PRO A 13 10.88 -25.18 -3.29
N ASP A 14 11.03 -26.46 -3.00
CA ASP A 14 12.28 -27.16 -3.23
C ASP A 14 12.52 -27.33 -4.75
N MET A 15 13.79 -27.53 -5.14
CA MET A 15 14.16 -27.88 -6.52
C MET A 15 13.45 -29.17 -7.01
N ILE A 16 12.92 -29.96 -6.12
CA ILE A 16 12.04 -31.10 -6.41
C ILE A 16 10.60 -30.62 -6.26
N PRO A 17 9.79 -30.55 -7.33
CA PRO A 17 8.45 -29.95 -7.33
C PRO A 17 7.46 -30.50 -6.30
N THR A 18 7.75 -31.66 -5.71
CA THR A 18 6.87 -32.39 -4.78
C THR A 18 7.13 -32.10 -3.30
N MET A 19 8.14 -31.29 -2.94
CA MET A 19 8.53 -31.06 -1.55
C MET A 19 8.66 -29.60 -1.16
N ALA A 20 7.62 -28.83 -1.38
CA ALA A 20 7.56 -27.49 -0.82
C ALA A 20 7.51 -27.56 0.72
N ARG A 21 8.43 -26.90 1.42
CA ARG A 21 8.57 -26.95 2.88
C ARG A 21 8.66 -25.57 3.49
N TYR A 22 8.18 -25.43 4.71
CA TYR A 22 8.52 -24.30 5.56
C TYR A 22 9.96 -24.45 6.05
N ARG A 23 10.78 -23.45 5.83
CA ARG A 23 12.18 -23.43 6.27
C ARG A 23 12.49 -22.10 6.97
N ASN A 24 13.43 -22.13 7.89
CA ASN A 24 14.04 -20.93 8.41
C ASN A 24 14.78 -20.23 7.29
N PHE A 25 14.28 -19.05 6.91
CA PHE A 25 14.85 -18.28 5.80
C PHE A 25 16.13 -17.53 6.21
N GLY A 26 16.60 -17.73 7.42
CA GLY A 26 17.83 -17.13 7.92
C GLY A 26 17.70 -15.66 8.24
N SER A 27 18.67 -14.85 7.87
CA SER A 27 18.76 -13.45 8.29
C SER A 27 18.28 -12.49 7.20
N VAL A 28 17.38 -11.58 7.58
CA VAL A 28 16.93 -10.45 6.74
C VAL A 28 17.28 -9.16 7.45
N ARG A 29 17.92 -8.24 6.74
CA ARG A 29 18.16 -6.88 7.21
C ARG A 29 17.15 -5.94 6.57
N THR A 30 16.45 -5.17 7.38
CA THR A 30 15.58 -4.09 6.95
C THR A 30 16.10 -2.77 7.48
N ARG A 31 16.22 -1.78 6.62
CA ARG A 31 16.51 -0.40 6.99
C ARG A 31 15.66 0.54 6.13
N GLY A 32 15.32 1.69 6.68
CA GLY A 32 14.50 2.63 5.95
C GLY A 32 14.24 3.93 6.68
N ILE A 33 13.51 4.80 5.99
CA ILE A 33 13.05 6.08 6.48
C ILE A 33 11.55 6.15 6.23
N GLU A 34 10.83 6.62 7.23
CA GLU A 34 9.41 6.93 7.16
C GLU A 34 9.23 8.41 7.48
N LEU A 35 8.44 9.07 6.66
CA LEU A 35 8.09 10.48 6.84
C LEU A 35 6.56 10.59 6.82
N GLU A 36 6.03 11.38 7.73
CA GLU A 36 4.62 11.74 7.79
C GLU A 36 4.50 13.25 8.02
N ALA A 37 3.59 13.87 7.27
CA ALA A 37 3.19 15.25 7.47
C ALA A 37 1.68 15.34 7.35
N LYS A 38 1.03 16.07 8.26
CA LYS A 38 -0.40 16.32 8.26
C LYS A 38 -0.71 17.64 8.92
N GLY A 39 -1.77 18.28 8.48
CA GLY A 39 -2.22 19.53 9.09
C GLY A 39 -3.38 20.20 8.37
N ASP A 40 -3.99 21.12 9.08
CA ASP A 40 -5.00 22.03 8.55
C ASP A 40 -4.28 23.21 7.89
N ILE A 41 -4.43 23.34 6.58
CA ILE A 41 -3.89 24.47 5.80
C ILE A 41 -4.77 25.70 6.03
N CYS A 42 -6.06 25.49 6.13
CA CYS A 42 -7.05 26.48 6.50
C CYS A 42 -8.29 25.75 7.07
N PRO A 43 -9.29 26.49 7.64
CA PRO A 43 -10.48 25.87 8.23
C PRO A 43 -11.31 24.97 7.31
N LEU A 44 -11.06 25.02 5.99
CA LEU A 44 -11.77 24.23 5.00
C LEU A 44 -10.93 23.08 4.42
N LEU A 45 -9.61 23.08 4.66
CA LEU A 45 -8.68 22.19 3.95
C LEU A 45 -7.70 21.52 4.92
N TYR A 46 -7.85 20.23 5.07
CA TYR A 46 -6.88 19.35 5.71
C TYR A 46 -6.11 18.55 4.67
N ILE A 47 -4.81 18.39 4.86
CA ILE A 47 -3.95 17.55 4.03
C ILE A 47 -3.12 16.59 4.88
N TYR A 48 -2.78 15.44 4.30
CA TYR A 48 -1.78 14.55 4.84
C TYR A 48 -0.95 13.93 3.73
N ALA A 49 0.29 13.63 4.05
CA ALA A 49 1.20 12.88 3.19
C ALA A 49 2.07 11.98 4.05
N ASN A 50 2.31 10.77 3.59
CA ASN A 50 3.31 9.90 4.17
C ASN A 50 4.10 9.19 3.08
N GLY A 51 5.33 8.83 3.41
CA GLY A 51 6.22 8.13 2.51
C GLY A 51 7.14 7.22 3.28
N THR A 52 7.37 6.03 2.73
CA THR A 52 8.26 5.02 3.29
C THR A 52 9.26 4.61 2.22
N TYR A 53 10.53 4.75 2.52
CA TYR A 53 11.60 4.10 1.79
C TYR A 53 12.19 3.00 2.65
N GLN A 54 12.25 1.77 2.13
CA GLN A 54 12.76 0.61 2.84
C GLN A 54 13.66 -0.25 1.94
N ASP A 55 14.75 -0.75 2.50
CA ASP A 55 15.70 -1.65 1.84
C ASP A 55 15.79 -2.95 2.65
N LEU A 56 15.07 -3.97 2.18
CA LEU A 56 15.07 -5.31 2.76
C LEU A 56 16.02 -6.19 1.96
N ARG A 57 17.01 -6.81 2.64
CA ARG A 57 18.00 -7.65 1.98
C ARG A 57 18.16 -9.00 2.64
N ASP A 58 18.37 -10.01 1.81
CA ASP A 58 18.75 -11.36 2.23
C ASP A 58 20.21 -11.34 2.73
N MET A 59 20.41 -11.65 3.99
CA MET A 59 21.73 -11.63 4.64
C MET A 59 22.29 -13.04 4.88
N ARG A 60 21.64 -14.09 4.40
CA ARG A 60 22.12 -15.46 4.53
C ARG A 60 23.46 -15.63 3.80
N LYS A 61 24.39 -16.31 4.44
CA LYS A 61 25.68 -16.62 3.83
C LYS A 61 25.61 -17.85 2.91
N THR A 62 24.87 -18.87 3.34
CA THR A 62 24.75 -20.16 2.65
C THR A 62 23.29 -20.52 2.41
N ILE A 63 23.06 -21.44 1.51
CA ILE A 63 21.73 -22.05 1.32
C ILE A 63 21.42 -22.90 2.57
N PRO A 64 20.22 -22.79 3.17
CA PRO A 64 19.87 -23.52 4.38
C PRO A 64 20.11 -25.04 4.25
N GLY A 65 20.88 -25.60 5.21
CA GLY A 65 21.22 -27.02 5.23
C GLY A 65 22.36 -27.44 4.30
N THR A 66 23.08 -26.50 3.72
CA THR A 66 24.24 -26.76 2.85
C THR A 66 25.39 -25.81 3.16
N GLU A 67 26.60 -26.11 2.68
CA GLU A 67 27.75 -25.21 2.71
C GLU A 67 27.85 -24.33 1.45
N VAL A 68 26.90 -24.45 0.53
CA VAL A 68 26.89 -23.72 -0.74
C VAL A 68 26.55 -22.23 -0.49
N GLU A 69 27.35 -21.34 -1.07
CA GLU A 69 27.12 -19.90 -0.96
C GLU A 69 25.73 -19.52 -1.52
N ASN A 70 25.03 -18.65 -0.81
CA ASN A 70 23.71 -18.20 -1.21
C ASN A 70 23.79 -17.19 -2.36
N PRO A 71 23.30 -17.52 -3.57
CA PRO A 71 23.37 -16.64 -4.73
C PRO A 71 22.49 -15.38 -4.57
N THR A 72 21.52 -15.42 -3.65
CA THR A 72 20.64 -14.25 -3.38
C THR A 72 21.14 -13.36 -2.25
N ARG A 73 22.35 -13.65 -1.72
CA ARG A 73 22.95 -12.86 -0.64
C ARG A 73 23.05 -11.40 -1.04
N ASN A 74 22.62 -10.53 -0.13
CA ASN A 74 22.57 -9.06 -0.30
C ASN A 74 21.62 -8.57 -1.41
N MET A 75 20.83 -9.44 -2.02
CA MET A 75 19.76 -9.06 -2.95
C MET A 75 18.53 -8.57 -2.19
N ARG A 76 17.72 -7.74 -2.83
CA ARG A 76 16.44 -7.30 -2.27
C ARG A 76 15.47 -8.46 -2.15
N ILE A 77 14.74 -8.49 -1.05
CA ILE A 77 13.66 -9.46 -0.83
C ILE A 77 12.53 -9.18 -1.83
N PRO A 78 12.09 -10.18 -2.62
CA PRO A 78 11.01 -10.01 -3.58
C PRO A 78 9.65 -9.84 -2.90
N ASN A 79 8.67 -9.34 -3.66
CA ASN A 79 7.30 -9.04 -3.23
C ASN A 79 7.19 -8.01 -2.10
N VAL A 80 8.22 -7.17 -1.95
CA VAL A 80 8.22 -6.07 -0.99
C VAL A 80 8.56 -4.77 -1.72
N PRO A 81 7.60 -3.84 -1.85
CA PRO A 81 7.87 -2.52 -2.37
C PRO A 81 8.89 -1.78 -1.50
N TYR A 82 9.86 -1.13 -2.13
CA TYR A 82 10.89 -0.38 -1.38
C TYR A 82 10.61 1.12 -1.30
N LEU A 83 9.65 1.61 -2.08
CA LEU A 83 9.18 2.99 -2.01
C LEU A 83 7.66 3.01 -2.12
N LEU A 84 7.04 3.58 -1.10
CA LEU A 84 5.60 3.76 -0.96
C LEU A 84 5.34 5.21 -0.59
N ALA A 85 4.27 5.79 -1.10
CA ALA A 85 3.81 7.10 -0.67
C ALA A 85 2.29 7.18 -0.74
N ASN A 86 1.70 7.90 0.20
CA ASN A 86 0.28 8.23 0.18
C ASN A 86 0.13 9.73 0.39
N PHE A 87 -0.84 10.27 -0.30
CA PHE A 87 -1.27 11.66 -0.15
C PHE A 87 -2.78 11.68 -0.05
N GLY A 88 -3.31 12.48 0.85
CA GLY A 88 -4.74 12.68 0.95
C GLY A 88 -5.10 14.11 1.33
N THR A 89 -6.31 14.48 0.96
CA THR A 89 -6.88 15.77 1.31
C THR A 89 -8.34 15.64 1.64
N GLU A 90 -8.77 16.42 2.63
CA GLU A 90 -10.15 16.62 2.99
C GLU A 90 -10.49 18.09 2.83
N ILE A 91 -11.51 18.36 2.02
CA ILE A 91 -12.12 19.68 1.88
C ILE A 91 -13.50 19.58 2.50
N HIS A 92 -13.77 20.39 3.53
CA HIS A 92 -15.06 20.37 4.19
C HIS A 92 -15.61 21.78 4.35
N LYS A 93 -16.91 21.90 4.32
CA LYS A 93 -17.62 23.14 4.57
C LYS A 93 -18.92 22.84 5.28
N GLU A 94 -19.12 23.54 6.39
CA GLU A 94 -20.34 23.49 7.18
C GLU A 94 -21.34 24.55 6.75
N ASN A 95 -22.61 24.30 7.06
CA ASN A 95 -23.71 25.22 6.85
C ASN A 95 -23.82 25.76 5.41
N ILE A 96 -23.71 24.85 4.44
CA ILE A 96 -23.88 25.20 3.02
C ILE A 96 -25.34 25.54 2.71
N PHE A 97 -25.58 26.25 1.61
CA PHE A 97 -26.90 26.69 1.13
C PHE A 97 -27.73 27.44 2.15
N GLY A 98 -27.09 28.10 3.15
CA GLY A 98 -27.77 28.87 4.18
C GLY A 98 -28.55 28.04 5.21
N GLY A 99 -28.39 26.72 5.20
CA GLY A 99 -29.07 25.78 6.10
C GLY A 99 -28.17 25.34 7.27
N HIS A 100 -28.63 25.51 8.51
CA HIS A 100 -27.93 24.96 9.68
C HIS A 100 -27.91 23.42 9.62
N GLY A 101 -26.72 22.83 9.90
CA GLY A 101 -26.55 21.38 9.90
C GLY A 101 -26.57 20.74 8.51
N GLN A 102 -26.23 21.50 7.48
CA GLN A 102 -25.97 21.00 6.13
C GLN A 102 -24.48 21.10 5.84
N ASN A 103 -23.79 19.98 5.74
CA ASN A 103 -22.35 19.92 5.63
C ASN A 103 -21.94 19.13 4.40
N ILE A 104 -20.88 19.56 3.73
CA ILE A 104 -20.28 18.85 2.62
C ILE A 104 -18.82 18.55 2.92
N ARG A 105 -18.37 17.34 2.53
CA ARG A 105 -17.01 16.89 2.69
C ARG A 105 -16.56 16.17 1.42
N LEU A 106 -15.45 16.58 0.87
CA LEU A 106 -14.77 15.89 -0.24
C LEU A 106 -13.47 15.31 0.28
N LEU A 107 -13.29 13.99 0.14
CA LEU A 107 -12.06 13.29 0.45
C LEU A 107 -11.44 12.81 -0.85
N LEU A 108 -10.14 13.04 -0.99
CA LEU A 108 -9.33 12.54 -2.10
C LEU A 108 -8.09 11.87 -1.53
N ASP A 109 -7.82 10.64 -1.96
CA ASP A 109 -6.66 9.87 -1.55
C ASP A 109 -5.91 9.39 -2.78
N ALA A 110 -4.59 9.47 -2.76
CA ALA A 110 -3.71 8.92 -3.78
C ALA A 110 -2.68 8.01 -3.14
N SER A 111 -2.48 6.85 -3.73
CA SER A 111 -1.47 5.88 -3.29
C SER A 111 -0.50 5.59 -4.42
N TYR A 112 0.78 5.69 -4.11
CA TYR A 112 1.91 5.40 -5.00
C TYR A 112 2.70 4.22 -4.46
N ILE A 113 2.92 3.22 -5.32
CA ILE A 113 3.80 2.08 -5.06
C ILE A 113 4.79 2.03 -6.22
N HIS A 114 6.08 2.17 -5.92
CA HIS A 114 7.11 2.07 -6.94
C HIS A 114 7.26 0.62 -7.41
N GLN A 115 7.76 0.41 -8.62
CA GLN A 115 8.03 -0.92 -9.15
C GLN A 115 8.93 -1.73 -8.21
N TYR A 116 8.68 -3.02 -8.07
CA TYR A 116 9.45 -3.90 -7.21
C TYR A 116 9.54 -5.30 -7.80
N PHE A 117 10.52 -6.09 -7.33
CA PHE A 117 10.73 -7.45 -7.83
C PHE A 117 9.68 -8.42 -7.27
N TYR A 118 9.14 -9.29 -8.11
CA TYR A 118 8.30 -10.41 -7.67
C TYR A 118 9.12 -11.69 -7.41
N ASP A 119 10.38 -11.74 -7.87
CA ASP A 119 11.33 -12.82 -7.61
C ASP A 119 12.74 -12.21 -7.44
N PHE A 120 13.71 -13.01 -6.97
CA PHE A 120 15.10 -12.55 -6.89
C PHE A 120 15.67 -12.29 -8.30
N GLU A 121 16.39 -11.19 -8.42
CA GLU A 121 17.06 -10.82 -9.68
C GLU A 121 18.38 -11.60 -9.82
N VAL A 122 18.29 -12.87 -10.16
CA VAL A 122 19.45 -13.74 -10.40
C VAL A 122 19.90 -13.77 -11.86
N SER A 123 19.12 -13.18 -12.80
CA SER A 123 19.42 -13.11 -14.22
C SER A 123 19.22 -11.70 -14.75
N LYS A 124 20.17 -11.20 -15.53
CA LYS A 124 20.09 -9.90 -16.24
C LYS A 124 19.09 -9.91 -17.40
N TYR A 125 18.63 -11.08 -17.84
CA TYR A 125 17.81 -11.25 -19.05
C TYR A 125 16.30 -11.26 -18.78
N GLN A 126 15.86 -11.23 -17.53
CA GLN A 126 14.44 -11.28 -17.20
C GLN A 126 14.04 -10.10 -16.29
N GLU A 127 13.18 -9.24 -16.81
CA GLU A 127 12.50 -8.25 -15.97
C GLU A 127 11.48 -8.95 -15.09
N ARG A 128 11.82 -9.14 -13.82
CA ARG A 128 10.96 -9.76 -12.81
C ARG A 128 10.38 -8.71 -11.89
N LYS A 129 9.67 -7.73 -12.47
CA LYS A 129 9.16 -6.58 -11.75
C LYS A 129 7.64 -6.47 -11.85
N ILE A 130 7.04 -6.12 -10.74
CA ILE A 130 5.68 -5.59 -10.68
C ILE A 130 5.79 -4.10 -10.99
N PRO A 131 5.03 -3.59 -11.97
CA PRO A 131 5.15 -2.21 -12.40
C PRO A 131 4.68 -1.22 -11.33
N THR A 132 5.14 0.02 -11.45
CA THR A 132 4.67 1.13 -10.62
C THR A 132 3.16 1.28 -10.68
N SER A 133 2.55 1.45 -9.53
CA SER A 133 1.12 1.64 -9.34
C SER A 133 0.82 3.01 -8.75
N ILE A 134 -0.13 3.71 -9.37
CA ILE A 134 -0.73 4.93 -8.83
C ILE A 134 -2.24 4.73 -8.86
N THR A 135 -2.88 4.76 -7.70
CA THR A 135 -4.33 4.68 -7.57
C THR A 135 -4.87 5.92 -6.85
N MET A 136 -6.07 6.32 -7.22
CA MET A 136 -6.75 7.44 -6.60
C MET A 136 -8.14 7.00 -6.15
N ASP A 137 -8.51 7.35 -4.94
CA ASP A 137 -9.82 7.15 -4.36
C ASP A 137 -10.47 8.51 -4.11
N ALA A 138 -11.80 8.57 -4.17
CA ALA A 138 -12.54 9.80 -3.87
C ALA A 138 -13.83 9.46 -3.11
N ALA A 139 -14.24 10.34 -2.20
CA ALA A 139 -15.54 10.27 -1.58
C ALA A 139 -16.12 11.68 -1.41
N LEU A 140 -17.37 11.85 -1.81
CA LEU A 140 -18.16 13.05 -1.58
C LEU A 140 -19.26 12.72 -0.60
N GLU A 141 -19.25 13.39 0.54
CA GLU A 141 -20.21 13.21 1.60
C GLU A 141 -21.07 14.47 1.78
N TYR A 142 -22.35 14.28 1.87
CA TYR A 142 -23.31 15.34 2.17
C TYR A 142 -24.16 14.95 3.36
N SER A 143 -24.12 15.77 4.42
CA SER A 143 -24.93 15.60 5.62
C SER A 143 -25.99 16.68 5.70
N PHE A 144 -27.19 16.36 6.19
CA PHE A 144 -28.30 17.27 6.34
C PHE A 144 -29.21 16.87 7.50
N CYS A 145 -30.21 17.72 7.82
CA CYS A 145 -31.08 17.55 8.98
C CYS A 145 -30.30 17.46 10.31
N ASN A 146 -29.37 18.39 10.57
CA ASN A 146 -28.49 18.38 11.74
C ASN A 146 -27.69 17.07 11.84
N ASP A 147 -27.06 16.68 10.74
CA ASP A 147 -26.23 15.47 10.60
C ASP A 147 -26.95 14.14 10.85
N ARG A 148 -28.29 14.16 10.90
CA ARG A 148 -29.04 12.90 11.02
C ARG A 148 -28.93 12.03 9.77
N TRP A 149 -28.97 12.65 8.60
CA TRP A 149 -28.80 11.98 7.32
C TRP A 149 -27.42 12.28 6.73
N THR A 150 -26.79 11.27 6.21
CA THR A 150 -25.54 11.41 5.46
C THR A 150 -25.60 10.54 4.23
N ILE A 151 -25.36 11.13 3.07
CA ILE A 151 -25.23 10.43 1.78
C ILE A 151 -23.77 10.55 1.36
N THR A 152 -23.14 9.42 1.07
CA THR A 152 -21.75 9.36 0.60
C THR A 152 -21.69 8.69 -0.76
N LEU A 153 -21.22 9.40 -1.77
CA LEU A 153 -20.79 8.85 -3.04
C LEU A 153 -19.31 8.56 -2.96
N LYS A 154 -18.89 7.31 -3.17
CA LYS A 154 -17.48 6.93 -3.12
C LYS A 154 -17.03 6.23 -4.39
N SER A 155 -15.81 6.49 -4.79
CA SER A 155 -15.13 5.77 -5.86
C SER A 155 -13.79 5.26 -5.35
N LYS A 156 -13.52 3.98 -5.59
CA LYS A 156 -12.20 3.37 -5.43
C LYS A 156 -11.56 3.23 -6.81
N ASN A 157 -10.24 3.44 -6.87
CA ASN A 157 -9.50 3.42 -8.13
C ASN A 157 -10.18 4.30 -9.20
N LEU A 158 -10.40 5.57 -8.89
CA LEU A 158 -11.13 6.54 -9.71
C LEU A 158 -10.61 6.59 -11.16
N THR A 159 -9.31 6.47 -11.35
CA THR A 159 -8.63 6.49 -12.65
C THR A 159 -8.72 5.18 -13.41
N ASN A 160 -9.35 4.15 -12.83
CA ASN A 160 -9.49 2.80 -13.40
C ASN A 160 -8.16 2.19 -13.85
N ARG A 161 -7.10 2.40 -13.07
CA ARG A 161 -5.77 1.83 -13.37
C ARG A 161 -5.77 0.32 -13.14
N ARG A 162 -5.22 -0.41 -14.09
CA ARG A 162 -4.91 -1.83 -13.90
C ARG A 162 -3.60 -1.94 -13.13
N THR A 163 -3.69 -2.39 -11.90
CA THR A 163 -2.56 -2.57 -11.00
C THR A 163 -2.48 -4.02 -10.54
N MET A 164 -1.33 -4.46 -10.10
CA MET A 164 -1.10 -5.80 -9.57
C MET A 164 -0.47 -5.69 -8.18
N SER A 165 -0.89 -6.53 -7.25
CA SER A 165 -0.23 -6.68 -5.94
C SER A 165 0.84 -7.75 -5.96
N GLU A 166 0.66 -8.75 -6.79
CA GLU A 166 1.57 -9.88 -7.03
C GLU A 166 1.51 -10.24 -8.51
N LEU A 167 2.44 -11.06 -8.97
CA LEU A 167 2.43 -11.56 -10.34
C LEU A 167 1.11 -12.29 -10.63
N ASN A 168 0.47 -11.91 -11.74
CA ASN A 168 -0.81 -12.47 -12.21
C ASN A 168 -2.00 -12.32 -11.25
N ARG A 169 -1.90 -11.41 -10.26
CA ARG A 169 -3.00 -11.05 -9.36
C ARG A 169 -3.39 -9.58 -9.56
N PRO A 170 -4.22 -9.30 -10.57
CA PRO A 170 -4.71 -7.94 -10.79
C PRO A 170 -5.61 -7.51 -9.64
N LEU A 171 -5.45 -6.27 -9.22
CA LEU A 171 -6.35 -5.64 -8.27
C LEU A 171 -7.66 -5.24 -8.98
N PRO A 172 -8.77 -5.11 -8.24
CA PRO A 172 -10.03 -4.65 -8.79
C PRO A 172 -9.89 -3.32 -9.53
N GLY A 173 -10.61 -3.19 -10.63
CA GLY A 173 -10.76 -1.92 -11.34
C GLY A 173 -11.55 -0.89 -10.52
N ARG A 174 -12.05 0.15 -11.21
CA ARG A 174 -12.85 1.19 -10.57
C ARG A 174 -14.14 0.61 -9.97
N TYR A 175 -14.38 0.99 -8.73
CA TYR A 175 -15.62 0.72 -8.01
C TYR A 175 -16.29 2.04 -7.65
N ILE A 176 -17.60 2.15 -7.88
CA ILE A 176 -18.42 3.29 -7.47
C ILE A 176 -19.55 2.75 -6.59
N GLY A 177 -19.78 3.41 -5.47
CA GLY A 177 -20.82 3.02 -4.52
C GLY A 177 -21.44 4.21 -3.81
N ILE A 178 -22.69 4.03 -3.39
CA ILE A 178 -23.42 5.00 -2.58
C ILE A 178 -23.67 4.38 -1.22
N LYS A 179 -23.49 5.17 -0.17
CA LYS A 179 -23.79 4.83 1.23
C LYS A 179 -24.78 5.86 1.78
N ILE A 180 -25.84 5.39 2.40
CA ILE A 180 -26.78 6.24 3.14
C ILE A 180 -26.70 5.84 4.62
N ARG A 181 -26.57 6.82 5.50
CA ARG A 181 -26.56 6.65 6.95
C ARG A 181 -27.64 7.51 7.56
N TYR A 182 -28.38 6.92 8.49
CA TYR A 182 -29.33 7.64 9.35
C TYR A 182 -28.96 7.41 10.83
N LEU A 183 -28.93 8.50 11.60
CA LEU A 183 -28.69 8.47 13.05
C LEU A 183 -30.03 8.64 13.77
N PHE A 184 -30.44 7.61 14.48
CA PHE A 184 -31.54 7.67 15.44
C PHE A 184 -31.05 8.41 16.70
N LYS A 185 -31.71 9.50 17.03
CA LYS A 185 -31.49 10.27 18.27
C LYS A 185 -32.74 10.20 19.12
#